data_c4cadf62565daa540a89138ada3fd50d
#
_entry.id   c4cadf62565daa540a89138ada3fd50d
#
_cell.length_a   1.000
_cell.length_b   1.000
_cell.length_c   1.000
_cell.angle_alpha   90.00
_cell.angle_beta   90.00
_cell.angle_gamma   90.00
#
_symmetry.space_group_name_H-M   'P 1'
#
loop_
_entity.id
_entity.type
_entity.pdbx_description
1 polymer ?
#
loop_
_entity_poly.entity_id
_entity_poly.type
_entity_poly.pdbx_seq_one_letter_code
_entity_poly.pdbx_strand_id
1 'polypeptide(L)'
;MNAGPYSSAAPKKPKARLNGTVNRTTTINAPSLEQLDLTSKRVLVVGGTGGLGRAVAQQALALGAEVTVVGRTFRDHATDRLTFVQADLSSMREAVRLGSELPTETYDVAFFSLGIMAAKTREETAEGIERDLAVSYLSRLAVLQGLSSRLGAARPVSARQPRVFIMGAPGAGNTGRLDDLNSERGYKPFTAHMSTVAGNEILVLAGHRRLPGPAYFGLNPGLIKTDIRSNYLGEGSLLHRLAEAVVGLAGPSPETYAARIVPLLFTDDLDGRTALMFNNKAQVILPSAGLDTAYSDRFLDASEALLRRAAA
;
A
#
# COMPACT_ATOMS: atom_id res chain seq x y z
N MET A 1 26.88 -34.30 41.90
CA MET A 1 25.66 -33.55 41.49
C MET A 1 25.93 -32.97 40.12
N ASN A 2 25.34 -33.58 39.10
CA ASN A 2 25.53 -33.17 37.69
C ASN A 2 24.45 -32.18 37.30
N ALA A 3 24.83 -30.95 36.99
CA ALA A 3 23.99 -29.97 36.35
C ALA A 3 24.14 -30.11 34.83
N GLY A 4 23.12 -30.63 34.15
CA GLY A 4 23.08 -30.74 32.69
C GLY A 4 22.87 -29.38 32.00
N PRO A 5 23.34 -29.22 30.76
CA PRO A 5 23.27 -27.95 30.03
C PRO A 5 21.84 -27.70 29.50
N TYR A 6 21.21 -26.62 29.96
CA TYR A 6 20.01 -26.09 29.30
C TYR A 6 20.43 -25.48 27.98
N SER A 7 20.19 -26.17 26.88
CA SER A 7 20.26 -25.64 25.52
C SER A 7 19.06 -24.74 25.32
N SER A 8 19.23 -23.40 25.40
CA SER A 8 18.24 -22.43 24.98
C SER A 8 18.20 -22.38 23.44
N ALA A 9 17.39 -23.19 22.84
CA ALA A 9 17.10 -23.07 21.41
C ALA A 9 16.42 -21.70 21.18
N ALA A 10 17.07 -20.80 20.45
CA ALA A 10 16.48 -19.54 20.02
C ALA A 10 15.16 -19.80 19.28
N PRO A 11 14.10 -19.01 19.51
CA PRO A 11 12.81 -19.24 18.84
C PRO A 11 13.00 -19.18 17.32
N LYS A 12 12.60 -20.22 16.62
CA LYS A 12 12.64 -20.29 15.15
C LYS A 12 11.83 -19.13 14.61
N LYS A 13 12.46 -18.25 13.81
CA LYS A 13 11.76 -17.18 13.09
C LYS A 13 10.58 -17.79 12.33
N PRO A 14 9.36 -17.25 12.48
CA PRO A 14 8.21 -17.75 11.73
C PRO A 14 8.50 -17.65 10.23
N LYS A 15 8.21 -18.71 9.47
CA LYS A 15 8.35 -18.72 8.01
C LYS A 15 7.45 -17.62 7.45
N ALA A 16 8.03 -16.68 6.68
CA ALA A 16 7.27 -15.65 5.96
C ALA A 16 6.16 -16.33 5.13
N ARG A 17 4.91 -15.91 5.34
CA ARG A 17 3.75 -16.37 4.56
C ARG A 17 3.38 -15.27 3.56
N LEU A 18 3.53 -15.54 2.28
CA LEU A 18 3.25 -14.61 1.20
C LEU A 18 1.87 -13.91 1.31
N ASN A 19 0.86 -14.62 1.81
CA ASN A 19 -0.51 -14.09 1.95
C ASN A 19 -0.87 -13.70 3.40
N GLY A 20 0.11 -13.59 4.29
CA GLY A 20 -0.14 -13.35 5.71
C GLY A 20 -0.78 -14.55 6.44
N THR A 21 -0.96 -14.42 7.75
CA THR A 21 -1.66 -15.40 8.59
C THR A 21 -3.09 -14.93 8.82
N VAL A 22 -4.08 -15.73 8.43
CA VAL A 22 -5.50 -15.37 8.59
C VAL A 22 -5.84 -15.21 10.09
N ASN A 23 -6.45 -14.10 10.42
CA ASN A 23 -7.05 -13.85 11.73
C ASN A 23 -8.44 -14.51 11.77
N ARG A 24 -8.56 -15.61 12.50
CA ARG A 24 -9.81 -16.38 12.58
C ARG A 24 -10.83 -15.80 13.57
N THR A 25 -10.46 -14.80 14.34
CA THR A 25 -11.34 -14.17 15.34
C THR A 25 -12.12 -12.98 14.79
N THR A 26 -11.75 -12.50 13.59
CA THR A 26 -12.38 -11.33 12.98
C THR A 26 -12.80 -11.68 11.55
N THR A 27 -14.07 -11.53 11.28
CA THR A 27 -14.65 -11.66 9.94
C THR A 27 -15.18 -10.30 9.49
N ILE A 28 -14.99 -9.97 8.23
CA ILE A 28 -15.55 -8.80 7.55
C ILE A 28 -16.35 -9.32 6.38
N ASN A 29 -17.62 -8.96 6.32
CA ASN A 29 -18.51 -9.30 5.22
C ASN A 29 -18.56 -8.12 4.24
N ALA A 30 -18.32 -8.39 2.99
CA ALA A 30 -18.48 -7.40 1.92
C ALA A 30 -19.74 -7.75 1.10
N PRO A 31 -20.48 -6.75 0.59
CA PRO A 31 -21.61 -7.02 -0.31
C PRO A 31 -21.12 -7.70 -1.59
N SER A 32 -22.01 -8.33 -2.36
CA SER A 32 -21.66 -8.78 -3.69
C SER A 32 -21.52 -7.57 -4.65
N LEU A 33 -20.83 -7.77 -5.78
CA LEU A 33 -20.68 -6.69 -6.77
C LEU A 33 -22.03 -6.19 -7.30
N GLU A 34 -22.98 -7.08 -7.48
CA GLU A 34 -24.31 -6.77 -8.01
C GLU A 34 -25.15 -5.92 -7.04
N GLN A 35 -24.83 -5.96 -5.74
CA GLN A 35 -25.49 -5.19 -4.69
C GLN A 35 -24.85 -3.84 -4.45
N LEU A 36 -23.71 -3.55 -5.08
CA LEU A 36 -22.92 -2.37 -4.81
C LEU A 36 -23.20 -1.26 -5.84
N ASP A 37 -23.78 -0.16 -5.37
CA ASP A 37 -23.95 1.09 -6.14
C ASP A 37 -22.99 2.15 -5.57
N LEU A 38 -22.10 2.66 -6.42
CA LEU A 38 -21.11 3.68 -6.06
C LEU A 38 -21.39 5.04 -6.71
N THR A 39 -22.57 5.28 -7.23
CA THR A 39 -22.93 6.52 -7.95
C THR A 39 -22.67 7.81 -7.17
N SER A 40 -22.76 7.75 -5.83
CA SER A 40 -22.48 8.91 -4.96
C SER A 40 -21.08 8.89 -4.34
N LYS A 41 -20.20 7.99 -4.77
CA LYS A 41 -18.88 7.77 -4.15
C LYS A 41 -17.75 8.38 -4.97
N ARG A 42 -16.78 8.95 -4.26
CA ARG A 42 -15.55 9.51 -4.82
C ARG A 42 -14.33 8.74 -4.34
N VAL A 43 -13.51 8.30 -5.30
CA VAL A 43 -12.35 7.44 -5.07
C VAL A 43 -11.09 8.07 -5.64
N LEU A 44 -10.08 8.25 -4.79
CA LEU A 44 -8.72 8.59 -5.22
C LEU A 44 -7.92 7.29 -5.35
N VAL A 45 -7.26 7.07 -6.49
CA VAL A 45 -6.38 5.91 -6.73
C VAL A 45 -4.98 6.40 -7.08
N VAL A 46 -4.08 6.39 -6.09
CA VAL A 46 -2.67 6.71 -6.29
C VAL A 46 -1.94 5.48 -6.84
N GLY A 47 -1.44 5.58 -8.08
CA GLY A 47 -0.98 4.44 -8.87
C GLY A 47 -2.09 3.80 -9.72
N GLY A 48 -3.14 4.57 -10.04
CA GLY A 48 -4.33 4.08 -10.76
C GLY A 48 -4.18 3.96 -12.28
N THR A 49 -3.00 4.22 -12.85
CA THR A 49 -2.79 4.22 -14.31
C THR A 49 -2.28 2.87 -14.86
N GLY A 50 -2.10 1.85 -14.03
CA GLY A 50 -1.65 0.53 -14.45
C GLY A 50 -1.90 -0.55 -13.40
N GLY A 51 -1.74 -1.80 -13.79
CA GLY A 51 -1.81 -2.97 -12.93
C GLY A 51 -3.07 -3.02 -12.04
N LEU A 52 -2.88 -3.36 -10.78
CA LEU A 52 -3.96 -3.51 -9.80
C LEU A 52 -4.72 -2.20 -9.53
N GLY A 53 -4.01 -1.07 -9.46
CA GLY A 53 -4.64 0.22 -9.23
C GLY A 53 -5.60 0.60 -10.35
N ARG A 54 -5.19 0.37 -11.61
CA ARG A 54 -6.06 0.60 -12.77
C ARG A 54 -7.29 -0.29 -12.73
N ALA A 55 -7.12 -1.58 -12.41
CA ALA A 55 -8.24 -2.51 -12.31
C ALA A 55 -9.25 -2.09 -11.22
N VAL A 56 -8.77 -1.64 -10.05
CA VAL A 56 -9.63 -1.11 -8.97
C VAL A 56 -10.35 0.17 -9.43
N ALA A 57 -9.65 1.10 -10.10
CA ALA A 57 -10.25 2.32 -10.64
C ALA A 57 -11.36 2.00 -11.65
N GLN A 58 -11.09 1.11 -12.61
CA GLN A 58 -12.07 0.70 -13.62
C GLN A 58 -13.28 -0.02 -13.00
N GLN A 59 -13.06 -0.88 -12.00
CA GLN A 59 -14.16 -1.55 -11.31
C GLN A 59 -15.03 -0.55 -10.53
N ALA A 60 -14.44 0.44 -9.85
CA ALA A 60 -15.19 1.48 -9.16
C ALA A 60 -16.00 2.36 -10.14
N LEU A 61 -15.39 2.73 -11.28
CA LEU A 61 -16.08 3.45 -12.37
C LEU A 61 -17.27 2.66 -12.92
N ALA A 62 -17.12 1.37 -13.17
CA ALA A 62 -18.18 0.50 -13.67
C ALA A 62 -19.37 0.43 -12.71
N LEU A 63 -19.12 0.59 -11.40
CA LEU A 63 -20.13 0.65 -10.34
C LEU A 63 -20.69 2.07 -10.09
N GLY A 64 -20.33 3.05 -10.89
CA GLY A 64 -20.88 4.40 -10.83
C GLY A 64 -20.03 5.45 -10.12
N ALA A 65 -18.90 5.11 -9.49
CA ALA A 65 -18.08 6.08 -8.76
C ALA A 65 -17.47 7.17 -9.66
N GLU A 66 -17.23 8.34 -9.06
CA GLU A 66 -16.28 9.32 -9.59
C GLU A 66 -14.88 8.92 -9.12
N VAL A 67 -13.94 8.81 -10.06
CA VAL A 67 -12.59 8.31 -9.77
C VAL A 67 -11.54 9.32 -10.23
N THR A 68 -10.61 9.64 -9.34
CA THR A 68 -9.38 10.35 -9.70
C THR A 68 -8.21 9.37 -9.64
N VAL A 69 -7.49 9.24 -10.74
CA VAL A 69 -6.28 8.43 -10.82
C VAL A 69 -5.05 9.31 -10.86
N VAL A 70 -4.04 8.94 -10.05
CA VAL A 70 -2.74 9.60 -10.01
C VAL A 70 -1.67 8.67 -10.58
N GLY A 71 -0.79 9.20 -11.42
CA GLY A 71 0.33 8.46 -11.99
C GLY A 71 1.12 9.25 -13.03
N ARG A 72 2.14 8.63 -13.60
CA ARG A 72 3.04 9.29 -14.57
C ARG A 72 2.45 9.41 -15.96
N THR A 73 1.69 8.41 -16.39
CA THR A 73 1.19 8.30 -17.76
C THR A 73 -0.25 7.85 -17.75
N PHE A 74 -1.12 8.56 -18.41
CA PHE A 74 -2.52 8.18 -18.56
C PHE A 74 -2.67 7.16 -19.70
N ARG A 75 -3.34 6.05 -19.43
CA ARG A 75 -3.54 4.95 -20.38
C ARG A 75 -5.01 4.74 -20.76
N ASP A 76 -5.90 5.47 -20.11
CA ASP A 76 -7.34 5.45 -20.35
C ASP A 76 -7.79 6.74 -21.03
N HIS A 77 -9.07 6.86 -21.33
CA HIS A 77 -9.67 8.10 -21.80
C HIS A 77 -10.35 8.81 -20.63
N ALA A 78 -10.15 10.12 -20.53
CA ALA A 78 -10.86 10.95 -19.58
C ALA A 78 -12.38 10.91 -19.88
N THR A 79 -13.18 10.88 -18.82
CA THR A 79 -14.64 10.93 -18.88
C THR A 79 -15.14 11.88 -17.80
N ASP A 80 -16.42 12.20 -17.79
CA ASP A 80 -17.00 13.05 -16.73
C ASP A 80 -16.80 12.48 -15.33
N ARG A 81 -16.57 11.17 -15.21
CA ARG A 81 -16.34 10.47 -13.93
C ARG A 81 -14.91 9.97 -13.71
N LEU A 82 -14.01 10.15 -14.69
CA LEU A 82 -12.61 9.75 -14.57
C LEU A 82 -11.68 10.94 -14.79
N THR A 83 -11.06 11.40 -13.72
CA THR A 83 -10.06 12.47 -13.73
C THR A 83 -8.65 11.88 -13.62
N PHE A 84 -7.71 12.41 -14.38
CA PHE A 84 -6.30 12.07 -14.29
C PHE A 84 -5.48 13.23 -13.72
N VAL A 85 -4.65 12.92 -12.75
CA VAL A 85 -3.64 13.83 -12.18
C VAL A 85 -2.26 13.26 -12.46
N GLN A 86 -1.48 13.99 -13.25
CA GLN A 86 -0.11 13.59 -13.54
C GLN A 86 0.80 13.91 -12.36
N ALA A 87 1.55 12.91 -11.87
CA ALA A 87 2.56 13.08 -10.84
C ALA A 87 3.64 12.00 -10.95
N ASP A 88 4.92 12.39 -10.80
CA ASP A 88 6.02 11.45 -10.60
C ASP A 88 6.36 11.34 -9.11
N LEU A 89 5.85 10.30 -8.49
CA LEU A 89 6.01 10.05 -7.06
C LEU A 89 7.35 9.38 -6.71
N SER A 90 8.33 9.39 -7.62
CA SER A 90 9.74 9.19 -7.25
C SER A 90 10.35 10.46 -6.64
N SER A 91 9.76 11.64 -6.87
CA SER A 91 10.11 12.90 -6.21
C SER A 91 9.29 13.09 -4.93
N MET A 92 9.98 13.32 -3.82
CA MET A 92 9.33 13.60 -2.53
C MET A 92 8.69 14.99 -2.51
N ARG A 93 9.28 15.97 -3.20
CA ARG A 93 8.68 17.30 -3.37
C ARG A 93 7.35 17.20 -4.11
N GLU A 94 7.29 16.43 -5.18
CA GLU A 94 6.04 16.20 -5.92
C GLU A 94 5.00 15.46 -5.06
N ALA A 95 5.42 14.48 -4.25
CA ALA A 95 4.52 13.79 -3.34
C ALA A 95 3.93 14.72 -2.27
N VAL A 96 4.76 15.61 -1.69
CA VAL A 96 4.31 16.64 -0.73
C VAL A 96 3.33 17.61 -1.40
N ARG A 97 3.67 18.13 -2.60
CA ARG A 97 2.80 19.01 -3.38
C ARG A 97 1.46 18.34 -3.65
N LEU A 98 1.47 17.12 -4.16
CA LEU A 98 0.26 16.36 -4.44
C LEU A 98 -0.62 16.22 -3.19
N GLY A 99 -0.03 15.85 -2.04
CA GLY A 99 -0.75 15.71 -0.79
C GLY A 99 -1.44 17.00 -0.33
N SER A 100 -0.80 18.16 -0.55
CA SER A 100 -1.35 19.45 -0.13
C SER A 100 -2.37 20.04 -1.11
N GLU A 101 -2.24 19.78 -2.42
CA GLU A 101 -3.03 20.43 -3.46
C GLU A 101 -4.24 19.61 -3.94
N LEU A 102 -4.23 18.27 -3.78
CA LEU A 102 -5.38 17.47 -4.19
C LEU A 102 -6.65 17.89 -3.45
N PRO A 103 -7.76 18.17 -4.15
CA PRO A 103 -9.04 18.52 -3.56
C PRO A 103 -9.73 17.25 -3.02
N THR A 104 -9.31 16.78 -1.84
CA THR A 104 -9.75 15.48 -1.28
C THR A 104 -10.91 15.59 -0.28
N GLU A 105 -11.44 16.77 -0.05
CA GLU A 105 -12.44 17.07 0.99
C GLU A 105 -13.78 16.34 0.80
N THR A 106 -14.06 15.87 -0.42
CA THR A 106 -15.31 15.17 -0.77
C THR A 106 -15.11 13.66 -1.01
N TYR A 107 -13.90 13.13 -0.88
CA TYR A 107 -13.61 11.73 -1.19
C TYR A 107 -14.01 10.78 -0.06
N ASP A 108 -14.50 9.60 -0.44
CA ASP A 108 -14.86 8.51 0.46
C ASP A 108 -13.67 7.59 0.73
N VAL A 109 -12.86 7.33 -0.31
CA VAL A 109 -11.75 6.38 -0.27
C VAL A 109 -10.52 6.95 -0.98
N ALA A 110 -9.36 6.79 -0.34
CA ALA A 110 -8.06 6.93 -0.98
C ALA A 110 -7.36 5.56 -1.01
N PHE A 111 -7.02 5.10 -2.21
CA PHE A 111 -6.42 3.79 -2.48
C PHE A 111 -5.00 3.96 -3.01
N PHE A 112 -4.01 3.42 -2.31
CA PHE A 112 -2.60 3.51 -2.66
C PHE A 112 -2.09 2.17 -3.19
N SER A 113 -1.83 2.09 -4.49
CA SER A 113 -1.31 0.89 -5.17
C SER A 113 0.04 1.11 -5.85
N LEU A 114 0.54 2.35 -5.85
CA LEU A 114 1.84 2.68 -6.41
C LEU A 114 2.95 1.84 -5.77
N GLY A 115 3.81 1.25 -6.56
CA GLY A 115 4.98 0.52 -6.07
C GLY A 115 5.82 -0.05 -7.19
N ILE A 116 7.09 -0.27 -6.88
CA ILE A 116 8.07 -0.94 -7.73
C ILE A 116 8.80 -2.00 -6.90
N MET A 117 9.65 -2.79 -7.52
CA MET A 117 10.63 -3.59 -6.79
C MET A 117 12.01 -2.93 -6.86
N ALA A 118 12.78 -3.09 -5.79
CA ALA A 118 14.16 -2.64 -5.73
C ALA A 118 15.00 -3.21 -6.89
N ALA A 119 15.84 -2.37 -7.49
CA ALA A 119 16.75 -2.77 -8.56
C ALA A 119 17.89 -3.65 -8.04
N LYS A 120 18.64 -4.33 -8.92
CA LYS A 120 19.76 -5.20 -8.53
C LYS A 120 20.88 -4.43 -7.84
N THR A 121 21.11 -3.19 -8.24
CA THR A 121 22.03 -2.24 -7.64
C THR A 121 21.24 -1.08 -7.03
N ARG A 122 21.80 -0.42 -6.02
CA ARG A 122 21.15 0.74 -5.41
C ARG A 122 21.00 1.87 -6.45
N GLU A 123 19.77 2.30 -6.63
CA GLU A 123 19.41 3.47 -7.43
C GLU A 123 18.85 4.54 -6.50
N GLU A 124 19.20 5.80 -6.75
CA GLU A 124 18.73 6.95 -5.99
C GLU A 124 17.82 7.84 -6.85
N THR A 125 16.89 8.50 -6.19
CA THR A 125 16.18 9.65 -6.76
C THR A 125 17.10 10.88 -6.78
N ALA A 126 16.70 11.93 -7.49
CA ALA A 126 17.43 13.20 -7.49
C ALA A 126 17.57 13.81 -6.07
N GLU A 127 16.73 13.38 -5.13
CA GLU A 127 16.71 13.82 -3.74
C GLU A 127 17.54 12.90 -2.80
N GLY A 128 18.33 11.94 -3.37
CA GLY A 128 19.19 11.03 -2.61
C GLY A 128 18.47 9.92 -1.84
N ILE A 129 17.22 9.63 -2.19
CA ILE A 129 16.44 8.54 -1.58
C ILE A 129 16.55 7.28 -2.45
N GLU A 130 16.71 6.12 -1.79
CA GLU A 130 16.65 4.84 -2.51
C GLU A 130 15.30 4.72 -3.24
N ARG A 131 15.37 4.35 -4.52
CA ARG A 131 14.25 4.52 -5.46
C ARG A 131 13.02 3.72 -5.10
N ASP A 132 13.14 2.48 -4.64
CA ASP A 132 11.99 1.69 -4.20
C ASP A 132 11.40 2.26 -2.90
N LEU A 133 12.25 2.65 -1.95
CA LEU A 133 11.82 3.32 -0.72
C LEU A 133 11.04 4.61 -1.02
N ALA A 134 11.53 5.43 -1.96
CA ALA A 134 10.86 6.64 -2.39
C ALA A 134 9.47 6.34 -2.98
N VAL A 135 9.42 5.49 -4.03
CA VAL A 135 8.21 5.23 -4.82
C VAL A 135 7.19 4.40 -4.03
N SER A 136 7.64 3.33 -3.36
CA SER A 136 6.74 2.33 -2.79
C SER A 136 6.29 2.63 -1.36
N TYR A 137 6.94 3.61 -0.68
CA TYR A 137 6.62 3.91 0.72
C TYR A 137 6.63 5.41 1.06
N LEU A 138 7.77 6.11 0.91
CA LEU A 138 7.87 7.51 1.38
C LEU A 138 6.92 8.45 0.64
N SER A 139 6.69 8.24 -0.65
CA SER A 139 5.69 9.00 -1.40
C SER A 139 4.29 8.89 -0.80
N ARG A 140 3.92 7.70 -0.31
CA ARG A 140 2.62 7.49 0.34
C ARG A 140 2.53 8.24 1.66
N LEU A 141 3.59 8.17 2.48
CA LEU A 141 3.67 8.94 3.72
C LEU A 141 3.55 10.44 3.45
N ALA A 142 4.31 10.96 2.47
CA ALA A 142 4.29 12.37 2.10
C ALA A 142 2.90 12.84 1.63
N VAL A 143 2.26 12.08 0.74
CA VAL A 143 0.90 12.37 0.27
C VAL A 143 -0.09 12.32 1.44
N LEU A 144 -0.02 11.30 2.30
CA LEU A 144 -0.91 11.15 3.45
C LEU A 144 -0.74 12.27 4.48
N GLN A 145 0.48 12.77 4.72
CA GLN A 145 0.71 13.91 5.61
C GLN A 145 -0.05 15.17 5.15
N GLY A 146 -0.15 15.39 3.85
CA GLY A 146 -0.87 16.54 3.29
C GLY A 146 -2.39 16.36 3.21
N LEU A 147 -2.87 15.14 2.94
CA LEU A 147 -4.30 14.94 2.66
C LEU A 147 -5.12 14.39 3.83
N SER A 148 -4.53 13.70 4.83
CA SER A 148 -5.30 12.93 5.82
C SER A 148 -6.34 13.76 6.58
N SER A 149 -5.97 14.95 7.06
CA SER A 149 -6.89 15.84 7.79
C SER A 149 -7.98 16.46 6.91
N ARG A 150 -7.79 16.46 5.59
CA ARG A 150 -8.73 17.03 4.62
C ARG A 150 -9.60 15.99 3.93
N LEU A 151 -9.15 14.73 3.91
CA LEU A 151 -9.87 13.65 3.23
C LEU A 151 -11.30 13.53 3.77
N GLY A 152 -12.28 13.79 2.91
CA GLY A 152 -13.70 13.70 3.23
C GLY A 152 -14.22 14.79 4.17
N ALA A 153 -13.45 15.85 4.48
CA ALA A 153 -13.80 16.88 5.47
C ALA A 153 -15.03 17.73 5.08
N ALA A 154 -15.36 17.84 3.79
CA ALA A 154 -16.55 18.54 3.30
C ALA A 154 -17.76 17.61 3.09
N ARG A 155 -17.68 16.34 3.47
CA ARG A 155 -18.79 15.39 3.39
C ARG A 155 -19.79 15.66 4.54
N PRO A 156 -21.06 15.28 4.37
CA PRO A 156 -22.04 15.41 5.45
C PRO A 156 -21.56 14.74 6.75
N VAL A 157 -21.88 15.31 7.91
CA VAL A 157 -21.52 14.76 9.22
C VAL A 157 -22.05 13.33 9.42
N SER A 158 -23.19 13.00 8.78
CA SER A 158 -23.75 11.65 8.76
C SER A 158 -23.00 10.68 7.84
N ALA A 159 -22.06 11.16 7.01
CA ALA A 159 -21.28 10.29 6.15
C ALA A 159 -20.29 9.47 6.99
N ARG A 160 -20.03 8.25 6.51
CA ARG A 160 -19.04 7.36 7.15
C ARG A 160 -17.65 7.99 7.15
N GLN A 161 -16.84 7.63 8.13
CA GLN A 161 -15.43 8.04 8.16
C GLN A 161 -14.74 7.68 6.84
N PRO A 162 -13.98 8.62 6.22
CA PRO A 162 -13.22 8.30 5.01
C PRO A 162 -12.17 7.23 5.28
N ARG A 163 -11.82 6.49 4.24
CA ARG A 163 -10.95 5.31 4.37
C ARG A 163 -9.72 5.42 3.49
N VAL A 164 -8.59 5.03 4.04
CA VAL A 164 -7.32 4.88 3.33
C VAL A 164 -7.00 3.40 3.22
N PHE A 165 -6.79 2.92 2.00
CA PHE A 165 -6.33 1.56 1.74
C PHE A 165 -4.91 1.59 1.17
N ILE A 166 -3.99 0.89 1.83
CA ILE A 166 -2.58 0.83 1.45
C ILE A 166 -2.27 -0.58 0.96
N MET A 167 -1.99 -0.71 -0.35
CA MET A 167 -1.54 -1.96 -0.93
C MET A 167 -0.05 -2.14 -0.70
N GLY A 168 0.32 -3.28 -0.13
CA GLY A 168 1.69 -3.68 0.14
C GLY A 168 1.76 -5.20 0.23
N ALA A 169 2.48 -5.71 1.20
CA ALA A 169 2.44 -7.13 1.58
C ALA A 169 2.40 -7.25 3.12
N PRO A 170 1.40 -6.61 3.80
CA PRO A 170 1.29 -6.70 5.25
C PRO A 170 1.16 -8.15 5.70
N GLY A 171 1.62 -8.41 6.93
CA GLY A 171 1.64 -9.77 7.50
C GLY A 171 2.75 -10.67 6.96
N ALA A 172 3.70 -10.13 6.19
CA ALA A 172 4.82 -10.89 5.63
C ALA A 172 5.92 -11.23 6.66
N GLY A 173 5.81 -10.73 7.88
CA GLY A 173 6.76 -11.02 8.98
C GLY A 173 8.06 -10.21 8.91
N ASN A 174 8.05 -9.04 8.27
CA ASN A 174 9.21 -8.17 8.15
C ASN A 174 9.04 -6.89 8.98
N THR A 175 10.14 -6.44 9.59
CA THR A 175 10.17 -5.19 10.35
C THR A 175 10.92 -4.07 9.60
N GLY A 176 11.59 -4.40 8.49
CA GLY A 176 12.47 -3.46 7.77
C GLY A 176 13.80 -3.22 8.50
N ARG A 177 14.60 -2.29 7.96
CA ARG A 177 15.91 -1.89 8.51
C ARG A 177 15.86 -0.46 9.02
N LEU A 178 15.44 -0.30 10.24
CA LEU A 178 15.36 1.03 10.88
C LEU A 178 16.73 1.72 11.02
N ASP A 179 17.79 0.93 11.23
CA ASP A 179 19.18 1.42 11.37
C ASP A 179 19.80 1.93 10.08
N ASP A 180 19.23 1.56 8.92
CA ASP A 180 19.69 1.94 7.59
C ASP A 180 18.50 1.96 6.60
N LEU A 181 17.51 2.79 6.92
CA LEU A 181 16.24 2.82 6.19
C LEU A 181 16.43 3.17 4.71
N ASN A 182 17.33 4.09 4.40
CA ASN A 182 17.69 4.49 3.03
C ASN A 182 18.69 3.54 2.35
N SER A 183 19.07 2.43 2.99
CA SER A 183 20.01 1.43 2.47
C SER A 183 21.35 2.03 1.98
N GLU A 184 21.90 3.00 2.71
CA GLU A 184 23.14 3.72 2.38
C GLU A 184 24.39 2.91 2.71
N ARG A 185 24.34 2.05 3.74
CA ARG A 185 25.49 1.31 4.28
C ARG A 185 25.60 -0.14 3.84
N GLY A 186 24.62 -0.68 3.17
CA GLY A 186 24.65 -2.09 2.80
C GLY A 186 23.42 -2.51 2.02
N TYR A 187 23.39 -2.13 0.75
CA TYR A 187 22.28 -2.42 -0.14
C TYR A 187 22.17 -3.91 -0.47
N LYS A 188 20.98 -4.44 -0.22
CA LYS A 188 20.52 -5.75 -0.71
C LYS A 188 19.10 -5.57 -1.23
N PRO A 189 18.81 -5.83 -2.51
CA PRO A 189 17.52 -5.53 -3.13
C PRO A 189 16.33 -6.04 -2.32
N PHE A 190 16.37 -7.31 -1.92
CA PHE A 190 15.28 -7.89 -1.13
C PHE A 190 15.11 -7.22 0.23
N THR A 191 16.20 -6.86 0.91
CA THR A 191 16.14 -6.19 2.23
C THR A 191 15.62 -4.76 2.09
N ALA A 192 16.05 -4.02 1.06
CA ALA A 192 15.53 -2.68 0.75
C ALA A 192 14.02 -2.74 0.49
N HIS A 193 13.58 -3.65 -0.39
CA HIS A 193 12.16 -3.86 -0.66
C HIS A 193 11.35 -4.23 0.59
N MET A 194 11.89 -5.10 1.47
CA MET A 194 11.19 -5.47 2.71
C MET A 194 11.08 -4.30 3.70
N SER A 195 11.93 -3.27 3.61
CA SER A 195 11.76 -2.04 4.38
C SER A 195 10.55 -1.22 3.88
N THR A 196 10.27 -1.20 2.58
CA THR A 196 9.07 -0.57 2.04
C THR A 196 7.80 -1.32 2.47
N VAL A 197 7.86 -2.66 2.48
CA VAL A 197 6.76 -3.51 2.96
C VAL A 197 6.44 -3.22 4.43
N ALA A 198 7.46 -3.19 5.29
CA ALA A 198 7.30 -2.85 6.70
C ALA A 198 6.75 -1.43 6.89
N GLY A 199 7.27 -0.44 6.17
CA GLY A 199 6.79 0.94 6.22
C GLY A 199 5.31 1.07 5.85
N ASN A 200 4.85 0.37 4.81
CA ASN A 200 3.44 0.35 4.42
C ASN A 200 2.55 -0.32 5.47
N GLU A 201 3.01 -1.40 6.09
CA GLU A 201 2.29 -2.04 7.19
C GLU A 201 2.20 -1.11 8.42
N ILE A 202 3.30 -0.41 8.75
CA ILE A 202 3.36 0.58 9.83
C ILE A 202 2.40 1.75 9.56
N LEU A 203 2.28 2.24 8.31
CA LEU A 203 1.28 3.26 7.96
C LEU A 203 -0.15 2.80 8.26
N VAL A 204 -0.44 1.53 8.08
CA VAL A 204 -1.76 0.97 8.44
C VAL A 204 -1.93 0.92 9.96
N LEU A 205 -0.94 0.41 10.69
CA LEU A 205 -1.02 0.18 12.13
C LEU A 205 -1.01 1.49 12.94
N ALA A 206 -0.23 2.48 12.51
CA ALA A 206 -0.03 3.73 13.23
C ALA A 206 -0.75 4.94 12.59
N GLY A 207 -1.28 4.81 11.38
CA GLY A 207 -1.85 5.91 10.60
C GLY A 207 -2.93 6.67 11.36
N HIS A 208 -3.87 5.96 11.99
CA HIS A 208 -4.95 6.58 12.76
C HIS A 208 -4.48 7.47 13.92
N ARG A 209 -3.27 7.22 14.46
CA ARG A 209 -2.66 8.03 15.54
C ARG A 209 -1.80 9.16 15.00
N ARG A 210 -1.00 8.88 13.95
CA ARG A 210 0.00 9.82 13.41
C ARG A 210 -0.57 10.75 12.34
N LEU A 211 -1.60 10.32 11.63
CA LEU A 211 -2.22 11.00 10.49
C LEU A 211 -3.76 10.93 10.66
N PRO A 212 -4.32 11.65 11.64
CA PRO A 212 -5.74 11.54 11.99
C PRO A 212 -6.65 12.01 10.85
N GLY A 213 -7.89 11.55 10.88
CA GLY A 213 -8.95 11.82 9.92
C GLY A 213 -9.55 10.53 9.39
N PRO A 214 -8.91 9.79 8.47
CA PRO A 214 -9.45 8.56 7.91
C PRO A 214 -9.19 7.32 8.78
N ALA A 215 -9.90 6.25 8.48
CA ALA A 215 -9.57 4.90 8.92
C ALA A 215 -8.55 4.27 7.94
N TYR A 216 -7.60 3.48 8.45
CA TYR A 216 -6.51 2.90 7.68
C TYR A 216 -6.63 1.39 7.57
N PHE A 217 -6.45 0.87 6.36
CA PHE A 217 -6.54 -0.54 6.03
C PHE A 217 -5.39 -0.99 5.13
N GLY A 218 -4.91 -2.21 5.33
CA GLY A 218 -3.83 -2.79 4.54
C GLY A 218 -4.33 -3.89 3.61
N LEU A 219 -3.75 -3.97 2.41
CA LEU A 219 -4.08 -4.98 1.42
C LEU A 219 -2.84 -5.74 1.00
N ASN A 220 -2.86 -7.05 1.19
CA ASN A 220 -1.84 -7.97 0.69
C ASN A 220 -2.40 -8.70 -0.54
N PRO A 221 -2.01 -8.29 -1.76
CA PRO A 221 -2.51 -8.89 -2.98
C PRO A 221 -1.97 -10.31 -3.22
N GLY A 222 -0.92 -10.72 -2.49
CA GLY A 222 -0.20 -11.96 -2.75
C GLY A 222 0.53 -11.91 -4.10
N LEU A 223 0.65 -13.07 -4.74
CA LEU A 223 1.21 -13.16 -6.08
C LEU A 223 0.12 -12.86 -7.12
N ILE A 224 0.25 -11.72 -7.79
CA ILE A 224 -0.61 -11.33 -8.91
C ILE A 224 0.27 -11.02 -10.12
N LYS A 225 -0.26 -11.28 -11.32
CA LYS A 225 0.39 -10.94 -12.58
C LYS A 225 0.42 -9.42 -12.76
N THR A 226 1.57 -8.81 -12.53
CA THR A 226 1.80 -7.36 -12.69
C THR A 226 3.24 -7.10 -13.10
N ASP A 227 3.50 -5.98 -13.76
CA ASP A 227 4.84 -5.58 -14.22
C ASP A 227 5.79 -5.12 -13.08
N ILE A 228 5.40 -5.26 -11.82
CA ILE A 228 6.16 -4.77 -10.66
C ILE A 228 7.60 -5.33 -10.60
N ARG A 229 7.84 -6.49 -11.21
CA ARG A 229 9.14 -7.19 -11.23
C ARG A 229 10.05 -6.76 -12.35
N SER A 230 9.59 -5.91 -13.28
CA SER A 230 10.38 -5.46 -14.44
C SER A 230 11.72 -4.84 -14.03
N ASN A 231 11.74 -4.02 -12.97
CA ASN A 231 12.96 -3.38 -12.47
C ASN A 231 14.01 -4.39 -11.94
N TYR A 232 13.56 -5.50 -11.33
CA TYR A 232 14.47 -6.50 -10.78
C TYR A 232 14.97 -7.50 -11.82
N LEU A 233 14.09 -7.94 -12.72
CA LEU A 233 14.41 -8.99 -13.72
C LEU A 233 14.93 -8.43 -15.04
N GLY A 234 14.80 -7.12 -15.26
CA GLY A 234 15.07 -6.47 -16.55
C GLY A 234 13.86 -6.58 -17.46
N GLU A 235 13.38 -5.46 -17.95
CA GLU A 235 12.22 -5.37 -18.83
C GLU A 235 12.45 -6.19 -20.11
N GLY A 236 11.52 -7.12 -20.44
CA GLY A 236 11.61 -7.98 -21.62
C GLY A 236 12.61 -9.14 -21.54
N SER A 237 13.34 -9.34 -20.44
CA SER A 237 14.26 -10.46 -20.29
C SER A 237 13.53 -11.81 -20.30
N LEU A 238 14.22 -12.89 -20.74
CA LEU A 238 13.67 -14.24 -20.78
C LEU A 238 13.25 -14.71 -19.39
N LEU A 239 14.00 -14.33 -18.35
CA LEU A 239 13.69 -14.58 -16.94
C LEU A 239 12.44 -13.83 -16.48
N HIS A 240 12.25 -12.58 -16.90
CA HIS A 240 11.02 -11.81 -16.63
C HIS A 240 9.82 -12.49 -17.27
N ARG A 241 9.90 -12.87 -18.55
CA ARG A 241 8.81 -13.56 -19.27
C ARG A 241 8.46 -14.92 -18.64
N LEU A 242 9.44 -15.69 -18.21
CA LEU A 242 9.23 -16.98 -17.53
C LEU A 242 8.60 -16.78 -16.13
N ALA A 243 9.11 -15.80 -15.35
CA ALA A 243 8.55 -15.50 -14.02
C ALA A 243 7.10 -15.02 -14.12
N GLU A 244 6.79 -14.15 -15.09
CA GLU A 244 5.42 -13.67 -15.31
C GLU A 244 4.49 -14.78 -15.85
N ALA A 245 5.00 -15.71 -16.67
CA ALA A 245 4.24 -16.89 -17.11
C ALA A 245 3.87 -17.80 -15.94
N VAL A 246 4.82 -18.09 -15.03
CA VAL A 246 4.59 -18.93 -13.84
C VAL A 246 3.60 -18.24 -12.87
N VAL A 247 3.74 -16.93 -12.66
CA VAL A 247 2.81 -16.17 -11.81
C VAL A 247 1.44 -16.04 -12.46
N GLY A 248 1.39 -15.91 -13.79
CA GLY A 248 0.14 -15.87 -14.56
C GLY A 248 -0.68 -17.16 -14.50
N LEU A 249 -0.02 -18.31 -14.25
CA LEU A 249 -0.68 -19.62 -14.04
C LEU A 249 -1.16 -19.81 -12.60
N ALA A 250 -0.58 -19.10 -11.61
CA ALA A 250 -0.78 -19.37 -10.19
C ALA A 250 -1.60 -18.30 -9.44
N GLY A 251 -1.79 -17.10 -10.01
CA GLY A 251 -2.46 -15.98 -9.35
C GLY A 251 -3.69 -15.45 -10.08
N PRO A 252 -4.62 -14.78 -9.38
CA PRO A 252 -5.76 -14.14 -10.02
C PRO A 252 -5.31 -12.98 -10.91
N SER A 253 -6.13 -12.65 -11.95
CA SER A 253 -5.90 -11.44 -12.74
C SER A 253 -6.16 -10.17 -11.90
N PRO A 254 -5.64 -9.01 -12.33
CA PRO A 254 -5.95 -7.72 -11.70
C PRO A 254 -7.44 -7.44 -11.60
N GLU A 255 -8.22 -7.81 -12.61
CA GLU A 255 -9.69 -7.63 -12.66
C GLU A 255 -10.39 -8.54 -11.65
N THR A 256 -9.98 -9.81 -11.56
CA THR A 256 -10.52 -10.74 -10.55
C THR A 256 -10.21 -10.26 -9.12
N TYR A 257 -9.02 -9.70 -8.91
CA TYR A 257 -8.67 -9.10 -7.63
C TYR A 257 -9.53 -7.85 -7.34
N ALA A 258 -9.66 -6.94 -8.31
CA ALA A 258 -10.47 -5.73 -8.17
C ALA A 258 -11.94 -6.06 -7.88
N ALA A 259 -12.52 -7.02 -8.58
CA ALA A 259 -13.89 -7.49 -8.35
C ALA A 259 -14.13 -7.97 -6.91
N ARG A 260 -13.11 -8.52 -6.26
CA ARG A 260 -13.17 -8.99 -4.87
C ARG A 260 -12.92 -7.86 -3.86
N ILE A 261 -12.02 -6.93 -4.18
CA ILE A 261 -11.55 -5.92 -3.21
C ILE A 261 -12.43 -4.67 -3.24
N VAL A 262 -12.99 -4.27 -4.37
CA VAL A 262 -13.83 -3.06 -4.43
C VAL A 262 -15.03 -3.14 -3.46
N PRO A 263 -15.78 -4.23 -3.34
CA PRO A 263 -16.82 -4.34 -2.31
C PRO A 263 -16.29 -4.17 -0.87
N LEU A 264 -15.09 -4.67 -0.59
CA LEU A 264 -14.47 -4.49 0.73
C LEU A 264 -14.19 -3.01 1.06
N LEU A 265 -13.86 -2.18 0.07
CA LEU A 265 -13.57 -0.76 0.30
C LEU A 265 -14.79 -0.01 0.87
N PHE A 266 -16.00 -0.49 0.58
CA PHE A 266 -17.25 0.20 0.89
C PHE A 266 -18.17 -0.54 1.87
N THR A 267 -17.78 -1.71 2.37
CA THR A 267 -18.61 -2.47 3.31
C THR A 267 -18.84 -1.73 4.64
N ASP A 268 -20.04 -1.85 5.18
CA ASP A 268 -20.42 -1.30 6.47
C ASP A 268 -19.68 -1.97 7.64
N ASP A 269 -19.27 -3.22 7.47
CA ASP A 269 -18.52 -3.97 8.49
C ASP A 269 -17.17 -3.32 8.86
N LEU A 270 -16.71 -2.34 8.09
CA LEU A 270 -15.51 -1.56 8.41
C LEU A 270 -15.79 -0.28 9.20
N ASP A 271 -17.05 0.09 9.44
CA ASP A 271 -17.39 1.30 10.19
C ASP A 271 -16.88 1.20 11.63
N GLY A 272 -16.23 2.27 12.12
CA GLY A 272 -15.61 2.31 13.43
C GLY A 272 -14.36 1.43 13.58
N ARG A 273 -13.88 0.80 12.52
CA ARG A 273 -12.68 -0.02 12.52
C ARG A 273 -11.52 0.68 11.81
N THR A 274 -10.30 0.37 12.25
CA THR A 274 -9.06 0.82 11.62
C THR A 274 -7.96 -0.20 11.89
N ALA A 275 -6.81 -0.06 11.23
CA ALA A 275 -5.63 -0.91 11.40
C ALA A 275 -5.88 -2.41 11.07
N LEU A 276 -6.89 -2.71 10.26
CA LEU A 276 -7.10 -4.05 9.74
C LEU A 276 -6.37 -4.26 8.42
N MET A 277 -5.94 -5.50 8.18
CA MET A 277 -5.25 -5.89 6.97
C MET A 277 -5.92 -7.11 6.36
N PHE A 278 -5.88 -7.20 5.02
CA PHE A 278 -6.59 -8.23 4.27
C PHE A 278 -5.67 -8.90 3.25
N ASN A 279 -5.85 -10.21 3.07
CA ASN A 279 -5.19 -10.95 2.01
C ASN A 279 -5.95 -10.84 0.67
N ASN A 280 -5.44 -11.51 -0.36
CA ASN A 280 -6.04 -11.53 -1.71
C ASN A 280 -7.42 -12.21 -1.80
N LYS A 281 -7.90 -12.78 -0.71
CA LYS A 281 -9.26 -13.35 -0.58
C LYS A 281 -10.18 -12.47 0.26
N ALA A 282 -9.77 -11.21 0.55
CA ALA A 282 -10.46 -10.29 1.45
C ALA A 282 -10.65 -10.81 2.89
N GLN A 283 -9.82 -11.75 3.33
CA GLN A 283 -9.83 -12.26 4.70
C GLN A 283 -8.89 -11.42 5.57
N VAL A 284 -9.33 -11.11 6.79
CA VAL A 284 -8.49 -10.40 7.77
C VAL A 284 -7.24 -11.22 8.09
N ILE A 285 -6.08 -10.57 8.12
CA ILE A 285 -4.79 -11.18 8.46
C ILE A 285 -4.17 -10.50 9.68
N LEU A 286 -3.34 -11.26 10.38
CA LEU A 286 -2.58 -10.76 11.53
C LEU A 286 -1.42 -9.88 11.07
N PRO A 287 -1.05 -8.83 11.85
CA PRO A 287 0.13 -8.03 11.58
C PRO A 287 1.42 -8.82 11.72
N SER A 288 2.48 -8.31 11.12
CA SER A 288 3.84 -8.82 11.30
C SER A 288 4.28 -8.69 12.75
N ALA A 289 4.84 -9.74 13.31
CA ALA A 289 5.41 -9.69 14.65
C ALA A 289 6.57 -8.67 14.72
N GLY A 290 6.66 -7.93 15.83
CA GLY A 290 7.70 -6.94 16.06
C GLY A 290 7.41 -5.52 15.59
N LEU A 291 6.25 -5.28 14.95
CA LEU A 291 5.76 -3.95 14.62
C LEU A 291 4.88 -3.39 15.76
N ASP A 292 5.40 -3.38 16.97
CA ASP A 292 4.73 -2.75 18.10
C ASP A 292 4.67 -1.21 17.95
N THR A 293 3.94 -0.56 18.84
CA THR A 293 3.76 0.90 18.83
C THR A 293 5.10 1.66 18.90
N ALA A 294 6.01 1.26 19.79
CA ALA A 294 7.29 1.95 19.95
C ALA A 294 8.19 1.78 18.72
N TYR A 295 8.21 0.60 18.11
CA TYR A 295 8.94 0.37 16.87
C TYR A 295 8.35 1.18 15.72
N SER A 296 7.02 1.15 15.57
CA SER A 296 6.29 1.86 14.52
C SER A 296 6.52 3.37 14.60
N ASP A 297 6.51 3.94 15.81
CA ASP A 297 6.74 5.37 15.99
C ASP A 297 8.19 5.76 15.61
N ARG A 298 9.20 4.99 16.04
CA ARG A 298 10.60 5.24 15.62
C ARG A 298 10.79 5.09 14.11
N PHE A 299 10.11 4.14 13.48
CA PHE A 299 10.20 3.95 12.03
C PHE A 299 9.60 5.15 11.29
N LEU A 300 8.44 5.65 11.72
CA LEU A 300 7.82 6.85 11.15
C LEU A 300 8.69 8.10 11.39
N ASP A 301 9.25 8.28 12.59
CA ASP A 301 10.15 9.42 12.88
C ASP A 301 11.38 9.42 11.96
N ALA A 302 11.98 8.25 11.71
CA ALA A 302 13.10 8.09 10.78
C ALA A 302 12.67 8.37 9.33
N SER A 303 11.47 7.94 8.94
CA SER A 303 10.89 8.20 7.62
C SER A 303 10.61 9.68 7.39
N GLU A 304 10.05 10.37 8.38
CA GLU A 304 9.80 11.81 8.35
C GLU A 304 11.12 12.61 8.30
N ALA A 305 12.18 12.14 8.98
CA ALA A 305 13.51 12.75 8.88
C ALA A 305 14.07 12.63 7.45
N LEU A 306 13.90 11.48 6.79
CA LEU A 306 14.27 11.31 5.38
C LEU A 306 13.47 12.23 4.46
N LEU A 307 12.15 12.35 4.67
CA LEU A 307 11.30 13.26 3.87
C LEU A 307 11.73 14.72 4.03
N ARG A 308 12.01 15.17 5.25
CA ARG A 308 12.51 16.55 5.48
C ARG A 308 13.84 16.79 4.78
N ARG A 309 14.76 15.81 4.79
CA ARG A 309 16.05 15.89 4.07
C ARG A 309 15.85 15.99 2.56
N ALA A 310 14.91 15.23 2.00
CA ALA A 310 14.62 15.19 0.58
C ALA A 310 13.87 16.43 0.07
N ALA A 311 13.08 17.09 0.92
CA ALA A 311 12.31 18.29 0.56
C ALA A 311 13.09 19.60 0.73
N ALA A 312 14.25 19.56 1.42
CA ALA A 312 15.16 20.71 1.58
C ALA A 312 15.92 20.98 0.28
#